data_e417799f55a22e59ff2834692db1f2a7
#
_entry.id   e417799f55a22e59ff2834692db1f2a7
#
_cell.length_a   1.000
_cell.length_b   1.000
_cell.length_c   1.000
_cell.angle_alpha   90.00
_cell.angle_beta   90.00
_cell.angle_gamma   90.00
#
_symmetry.space_group_name_H-M   'P 1'
#
loop_
_entity.id
_entity.type
_entity.pdbx_description
1 polymer ?
#
loop_
_entity_poly.entity_id
_entity_poly.type
_entity_poly.pdbx_seq_one_letter_code
_entity_poly.pdbx_strand_id
1 'polypeptide(L)'
;MATTKIWKVDSHLRRVVDYAKNENKTINPDWEKSSYQAMEDVMNYAADDLKTEQKFYVSGINCVPERAREMMMQTKEQYQKTGGILAWHGYQSFAEGEVDASTAHEIGIKLAEELWPDFEVIVATHLNTKCFHNHFVVNSVSFMDGKMFRNDFKTYYQGIRQISDDLCRQ
;
A
#
# COMPACT_ATOMS: atom_id res chain seq x y z
N MET A 1 11.98 -0.45 16.66
CA MET A 1 11.83 0.58 15.58
C MET A 1 11.58 -0.12 14.26
N ALA A 2 10.46 0.22 13.60
CA ALA A 2 10.09 -0.41 12.34
C ALA A 2 10.94 0.11 11.16
N THR A 3 11.15 -0.72 10.16
CA THR A 3 11.76 -0.32 8.89
C THR A 3 10.67 0.05 7.90
N THR A 4 10.78 1.21 7.25
CA THR A 4 9.79 1.69 6.28
C THR A 4 10.40 1.84 4.89
N LYS A 5 9.58 1.66 3.86
CA LYS A 5 9.91 1.93 2.45
C LYS A 5 8.64 2.22 1.66
N ILE A 6 8.74 3.05 0.63
CA ILE A 6 7.64 3.33 -0.31
C ILE A 6 8.18 3.45 -1.74
N TRP A 7 7.44 2.95 -2.72
CA TRP A 7 7.77 3.04 -4.15
C TRP A 7 6.52 3.22 -5.01
N LYS A 8 6.72 3.81 -6.18
CA LYS A 8 5.64 4.03 -7.14
C LYS A 8 5.23 2.74 -7.84
N VAL A 9 3.94 2.64 -8.14
CA VAL A 9 3.34 1.64 -9.01
C VAL A 9 2.90 2.35 -10.29
N ASP A 10 3.55 2.06 -11.40
CA ASP A 10 3.20 2.58 -12.73
C ASP A 10 2.82 1.43 -13.67
N SER A 11 2.51 1.74 -14.92
CA SER A 11 2.10 0.76 -15.94
C SER A 11 3.13 -0.36 -16.18
N HIS A 12 4.35 -0.22 -15.68
CA HIS A 12 5.38 -1.24 -15.72
C HIS A 12 5.42 -2.08 -14.43
N LEU A 13 4.28 -2.56 -14.01
CA LEU A 13 4.05 -3.41 -12.83
C LEU A 13 4.92 -4.68 -12.75
N ARG A 14 5.62 -5.01 -13.81
CA ARG A 14 6.50 -6.18 -13.88
C ARG A 14 7.45 -6.28 -12.68
N ARG A 15 7.95 -5.16 -12.15
CA ARG A 15 8.90 -5.16 -11.02
C ARG A 15 8.25 -5.34 -9.65
N VAL A 16 7.03 -4.85 -9.44
CA VAL A 16 6.34 -4.98 -8.14
C VAL A 16 5.73 -6.37 -8.01
N VAL A 17 5.16 -6.90 -9.09
CA VAL A 17 4.60 -8.25 -9.14
C VAL A 17 5.68 -9.32 -9.17
N ASP A 18 6.82 -9.11 -9.85
CA ASP A 18 7.95 -10.04 -9.87
C ASP A 18 8.61 -10.18 -8.50
N TYR A 19 8.68 -9.10 -7.72
CA TYR A 19 9.12 -9.15 -6.33
C TYR A 19 8.13 -9.93 -5.46
N ALA A 20 6.84 -9.82 -5.73
CA ALA A 20 5.77 -10.47 -4.99
C ALA A 20 5.57 -11.96 -5.37
N LYS A 21 5.91 -12.33 -6.59
CA LYS A 21 5.68 -13.67 -7.17
C LYS A 21 6.97 -14.41 -7.52
N ASN A 22 8.03 -14.31 -6.74
CA ASN A 22 9.28 -15.03 -7.03
C ASN A 22 9.15 -16.55 -6.87
N GLU A 23 8.04 -17.12 -7.38
CA GLU A 23 7.85 -18.54 -7.65
C GLU A 23 7.56 -18.74 -9.13
N ASN A 24 8.66 -19.03 -9.89
CA ASN A 24 8.66 -19.61 -11.24
C ASN A 24 7.85 -18.95 -12.38
N LYS A 25 8.55 -18.07 -13.11
CA LYS A 25 8.54 -17.95 -14.59
C LYS A 25 7.36 -18.57 -15.35
N THR A 26 6.19 -17.99 -15.27
CA THR A 26 5.17 -18.18 -16.30
C THR A 26 4.40 -16.89 -16.49
N ILE A 27 4.95 -15.96 -17.26
CA ILE A 27 4.23 -14.77 -17.72
C ILE A 27 4.36 -14.72 -19.23
N ASN A 28 3.19 -14.67 -19.90
CA ASN A 28 3.12 -14.39 -21.32
C ASN A 28 3.66 -12.97 -21.56
N PRO A 29 4.74 -12.77 -22.36
CA PRO A 29 5.37 -11.47 -22.56
C PRO A 29 4.51 -10.47 -23.33
N ASP A 30 3.41 -10.88 -23.95
CA ASP A 30 2.59 -10.06 -24.84
C ASP A 30 1.32 -9.48 -24.19
N TRP A 31 1.21 -9.56 -22.86
CA TRP A 31 0.03 -9.07 -22.16
C TRP A 31 0.22 -7.65 -21.61
N GLU A 32 -0.27 -6.66 -22.32
CA GLU A 32 -0.42 -5.30 -21.79
C GLU A 32 -1.56 -5.26 -20.75
N LYS A 33 -1.20 -5.20 -19.48
CA LYS A 33 -2.17 -5.04 -18.40
C LYS A 33 -2.79 -3.64 -18.47
N SER A 34 -4.11 -3.57 -18.46
CA SER A 34 -4.81 -2.30 -18.25
C SER A 34 -4.47 -1.71 -16.88
N SER A 35 -4.66 -0.39 -16.70
CA SER A 35 -4.45 0.28 -15.41
C SER A 35 -5.31 -0.33 -14.30
N TYR A 36 -6.52 -0.80 -14.62
CA TYR A 36 -7.39 -1.52 -13.69
C TYR A 36 -6.78 -2.84 -13.21
N GLN A 37 -6.25 -3.64 -14.12
CA GLN A 37 -5.62 -4.91 -13.78
C GLN A 37 -4.38 -4.71 -12.93
N ALA A 38 -3.60 -3.68 -13.26
CA ALA A 38 -2.43 -3.31 -12.50
C ALA A 38 -2.76 -2.95 -11.04
N MET A 39 -3.81 -2.17 -10.84
CA MET A 39 -4.28 -1.80 -9.50
C MET A 39 -4.83 -3.01 -8.73
N GLU A 40 -5.58 -3.88 -9.42
CA GLU A 40 -6.11 -5.11 -8.83
C GLU A 40 -5.01 -6.05 -8.34
N ASP A 41 -3.96 -6.23 -9.12
CA ASP A 41 -2.83 -7.09 -8.75
C ASP A 41 -2.13 -6.60 -7.47
N VAL A 42 -1.93 -5.28 -7.33
CA VAL A 42 -1.31 -4.69 -6.13
C VAL A 42 -2.20 -4.89 -4.91
N MET A 43 -3.51 -4.66 -5.06
CA MET A 43 -4.46 -4.83 -3.96
C MET A 43 -4.61 -6.29 -3.54
N ASN A 44 -4.70 -7.21 -4.50
CA ASN A 44 -4.78 -8.64 -4.21
C ASN A 44 -3.52 -9.14 -3.50
N TYR A 45 -2.33 -8.65 -3.89
CA TYR A 45 -1.11 -8.99 -3.19
C TYR A 45 -1.11 -8.47 -1.74
N ALA A 46 -1.51 -7.21 -1.53
CA ALA A 46 -1.56 -6.62 -0.20
C ALA A 46 -2.60 -7.31 0.70
N ALA A 47 -3.74 -7.70 0.15
CA ALA A 47 -4.87 -8.28 0.87
C ALA A 47 -4.96 -9.83 0.77
N ASP A 48 -3.84 -10.52 0.52
CA ASP A 48 -3.78 -11.98 0.42
C ASP A 48 -4.30 -12.65 1.71
N ASP A 49 -5.30 -13.51 1.57
CA ASP A 49 -6.02 -14.12 2.70
C ASP A 49 -5.12 -14.95 3.62
N LEU A 50 -4.15 -15.69 3.06
CA LEU A 50 -3.23 -16.53 3.83
C LEU A 50 -2.21 -15.69 4.62
N LYS A 51 -1.90 -14.47 4.12
CA LYS A 51 -0.96 -13.57 4.78
C LYS A 51 -1.63 -12.67 5.83
N THR A 52 -2.94 -12.42 5.70
CA THR A 52 -3.70 -11.47 6.52
C THR A 52 -4.73 -12.13 7.44
N GLU A 53 -4.60 -13.45 7.70
CA GLU A 53 -5.57 -14.21 8.48
C GLU A 53 -7.01 -13.99 8.00
N GLN A 54 -7.29 -14.37 6.74
CA GLN A 54 -8.60 -14.21 6.10
C GLN A 54 -9.09 -12.76 6.05
N LYS A 55 -8.17 -11.84 5.80
CA LYS A 55 -8.43 -10.40 5.72
C LYS A 55 -8.87 -9.74 7.03
N PHE A 56 -8.72 -10.38 8.15
CA PHE A 56 -9.01 -9.76 9.46
C PHE A 56 -8.16 -8.49 9.67
N TYR A 57 -6.89 -8.53 9.23
CA TYR A 57 -5.96 -7.41 9.31
C TYR A 57 -5.83 -6.64 7.98
N VAL A 58 -6.98 -6.32 7.35
CA VAL A 58 -7.06 -5.46 6.17
C VAL A 58 -8.05 -4.34 6.43
N SER A 59 -7.59 -3.09 6.37
CA SER A 59 -8.40 -1.90 6.60
C SER A 59 -8.30 -0.92 5.45
N GLY A 60 -9.37 -0.17 5.20
CA GLY A 60 -9.40 0.94 4.27
C GLY A 60 -9.44 2.28 5.00
N ILE A 61 -8.59 3.21 4.59
CA ILE A 61 -8.65 4.61 5.00
C ILE A 61 -9.26 5.39 3.84
N ASN A 62 -10.35 6.11 4.09
CA ASN A 62 -11.12 6.83 3.08
C ASN A 62 -11.67 5.96 1.94
N CYS A 63 -11.65 4.64 2.10
CA CYS A 63 -12.22 3.69 1.16
C CYS A 63 -12.66 2.40 1.85
N VAL A 64 -13.52 1.65 1.18
CA VAL A 64 -13.94 0.31 1.62
C VAL A 64 -12.98 -0.71 0.97
N PRO A 65 -12.32 -1.60 1.73
CA PRO A 65 -11.33 -2.52 1.19
C PRO A 65 -11.80 -3.32 -0.03
N GLU A 66 -13.04 -3.83 0.01
CA GLU A 66 -13.63 -4.64 -1.06
C GLU A 66 -13.87 -3.85 -2.35
N ARG A 67 -13.95 -2.53 -2.27
CA ARG A 67 -14.19 -1.61 -3.39
C ARG A 67 -13.07 -0.61 -3.61
N ALA A 68 -11.96 -0.78 -2.95
CA ALA A 68 -10.86 0.20 -2.97
C ALA A 68 -10.35 0.48 -4.38
N ARG A 69 -10.23 -0.56 -5.22
CA ARG A 69 -9.85 -0.40 -6.63
C ARG A 69 -10.80 0.52 -7.39
N GLU A 70 -12.11 0.23 -7.32
CA GLU A 70 -13.13 1.05 -7.99
C GLU A 70 -13.10 2.49 -7.48
N MET A 71 -13.03 2.69 -6.16
CA MET A 71 -13.01 4.02 -5.55
C MET A 71 -11.79 4.80 -5.98
N MET A 72 -10.59 4.20 -5.96
CA MET A 72 -9.35 4.83 -6.40
C MET A 72 -9.38 5.18 -7.89
N MET A 73 -9.96 4.31 -8.73
CA MET A 73 -10.10 4.59 -10.17
C MET A 73 -11.13 5.69 -10.43
N GLN A 74 -12.27 5.71 -9.72
CA GLN A 74 -13.25 6.80 -9.80
C GLN A 74 -12.63 8.16 -9.46
N THR A 75 -11.82 8.24 -8.40
CA THR A 75 -11.08 9.45 -8.06
C THR A 75 -10.17 9.90 -9.21
N LYS A 76 -9.44 8.95 -9.84
CA LYS A 76 -8.59 9.27 -10.99
C LYS A 76 -9.37 9.77 -12.20
N GLU A 77 -10.50 9.14 -12.49
CA GLU A 77 -11.39 9.53 -13.59
C GLU A 77 -11.99 10.92 -13.35
N GLN A 78 -12.46 11.20 -12.12
CA GLN A 78 -12.98 12.52 -11.73
C GLN A 78 -11.99 13.65 -12.00
N TYR A 79 -10.71 13.42 -11.71
CA TYR A 79 -9.64 14.42 -11.91
C TYR A 79 -8.87 14.24 -13.23
N GLN A 80 -9.31 13.36 -14.12
CA GLN A 80 -8.69 13.07 -15.43
C GLN A 80 -7.21 12.68 -15.33
N LYS A 81 -6.87 11.86 -14.32
CA LYS A 81 -5.50 11.41 -14.01
C LYS A 81 -5.39 9.88 -13.99
N THR A 82 -5.87 9.23 -15.03
CA THR A 82 -5.94 7.76 -15.13
C THR A 82 -4.65 7.08 -15.55
N GLY A 83 -3.65 7.84 -16.02
CA GLY A 83 -2.35 7.32 -16.47
C GLY A 83 -1.20 7.65 -15.53
N GLY A 84 0.00 7.21 -15.88
CA GLY A 84 1.23 7.45 -15.13
C GLY A 84 1.32 6.62 -13.84
N ILE A 85 1.67 7.26 -12.73
CA ILE A 85 1.72 6.58 -11.41
C ILE A 85 0.29 6.29 -10.95
N LEU A 86 -0.06 5.01 -10.83
CA LEU A 86 -1.40 4.56 -10.45
C LEU A 86 -1.58 4.55 -8.93
N ALA A 87 -0.58 4.10 -8.21
CA ALA A 87 -0.56 4.03 -6.76
C ALA A 87 0.88 4.12 -6.23
N TRP A 88 0.99 4.26 -4.93
CA TRP A 88 2.23 4.05 -4.21
C TRP A 88 2.06 2.81 -3.32
N HIS A 89 3.05 1.94 -3.35
CA HIS A 89 3.10 0.78 -2.47
C HIS A 89 4.19 1.00 -1.45
N GLY A 90 3.86 0.88 -0.17
CA GLY A 90 4.80 1.00 0.92
C GLY A 90 4.74 -0.18 1.86
N TYR A 91 5.76 -0.30 2.70
CA TYR A 91 5.71 -1.21 3.84
C TYR A 91 6.35 -0.59 5.10
N GLN A 92 5.92 -1.11 6.24
CA GLN A 92 6.50 -0.88 7.56
C GLN A 92 6.70 -2.26 8.19
N SER A 93 7.94 -2.61 8.53
CA SER A 93 8.28 -3.94 9.07
C SER A 93 8.82 -3.82 10.48
N PHE A 94 8.31 -4.64 11.37
CA PHE A 94 8.70 -4.75 12.78
C PHE A 94 9.71 -5.88 12.97
N ALA A 95 10.53 -5.79 14.02
CA ALA A 95 11.42 -6.88 14.40
C ALA A 95 10.62 -8.06 14.98
N GLU A 96 11.19 -9.26 14.95
CA GLU A 96 10.57 -10.47 15.53
C GLU A 96 10.24 -10.23 16.99
N GLY A 97 8.96 -10.39 17.37
CA GLY A 97 8.48 -10.23 18.76
C GLY A 97 8.39 -8.78 19.26
N GLU A 98 8.61 -7.78 18.41
CA GLU A 98 8.50 -6.37 18.78
C GLU A 98 7.05 -5.93 19.05
N VAL A 99 6.11 -6.45 18.29
CA VAL A 99 4.67 -6.17 18.40
C VAL A 99 3.85 -7.42 18.16
N ASP A 100 2.63 -7.47 18.68
CA ASP A 100 1.63 -8.46 18.27
C ASP A 100 0.89 -8.02 16.99
N ALA A 101 0.08 -8.89 16.42
CA ALA A 101 -0.61 -8.67 15.16
C ALA A 101 -1.57 -7.47 15.22
N SER A 102 -2.33 -7.34 16.31
CA SER A 102 -3.29 -6.24 16.50
C SER A 102 -2.58 -4.90 16.61
N THR A 103 -1.54 -4.84 17.43
CA THR A 103 -0.71 -3.64 17.61
C THR A 103 -0.02 -3.23 16.31
N ALA A 104 0.53 -4.19 15.55
CA ALA A 104 1.12 -3.91 14.24
C ALA A 104 0.11 -3.27 13.29
N HIS A 105 -1.12 -3.80 13.24
CA HIS A 105 -2.18 -3.27 12.39
C HIS A 105 -2.65 -1.88 12.83
N GLU A 106 -2.86 -1.65 14.12
CA GLU A 106 -3.22 -0.34 14.66
C GLU A 106 -2.18 0.73 14.36
N ILE A 107 -0.90 0.41 14.51
CA ILE A 107 0.20 1.32 14.13
C ILE A 107 0.13 1.64 12.63
N GLY A 108 -0.13 0.64 11.79
CA GLY A 108 -0.30 0.85 10.36
C GLY A 108 -1.47 1.78 10.01
N ILE A 109 -2.62 1.61 10.65
CA ILE A 109 -3.79 2.48 10.47
C ILE A 109 -3.45 3.91 10.87
N LYS A 110 -2.93 4.13 12.06
CA LYS A 110 -2.54 5.47 12.55
C LYS A 110 -1.53 6.14 11.64
N LEU A 111 -0.53 5.38 11.17
CA LEU A 111 0.46 5.88 10.22
C LEU A 111 -0.18 6.34 8.91
N ALA A 112 -1.12 5.56 8.36
CA ALA A 112 -1.82 5.90 7.13
C ALA A 112 -2.72 7.13 7.28
N GLU A 113 -3.46 7.22 8.39
CA GLU A 113 -4.32 8.37 8.71
C GLU A 113 -3.54 9.68 8.86
N GLU A 114 -2.35 9.62 9.46
CA GLU A 114 -1.51 10.79 9.67
C GLU A 114 -0.79 11.24 8.40
N LEU A 115 -0.30 10.28 7.59
CA LEU A 115 0.48 10.58 6.40
C LEU A 115 -0.35 10.94 5.16
N TRP A 116 -1.51 10.28 5.00
CA TRP A 116 -2.29 10.34 3.76
C TRP A 116 -3.79 10.63 4.02
N PRO A 117 -4.13 11.67 4.81
CA PRO A 117 -5.54 11.94 5.19
C PRO A 117 -6.44 12.25 3.99
N ASP A 118 -5.88 12.73 2.87
CA ASP A 118 -6.60 13.12 1.67
C ASP A 118 -6.58 12.06 0.55
N PHE A 119 -6.12 10.83 0.86
CA PHE A 119 -5.99 9.75 -0.11
C PHE A 119 -6.74 8.50 0.33
N GLU A 120 -7.23 7.73 -0.63
CA GLU A 120 -7.67 6.35 -0.34
C GLU A 120 -6.44 5.47 -0.12
N VAL A 121 -6.45 4.73 0.98
CA VAL A 121 -5.35 3.84 1.37
C VAL A 121 -5.89 2.48 1.80
N ILE A 122 -5.25 1.41 1.35
CA ILE A 122 -5.38 0.08 1.94
C ILE A 122 -4.21 -0.16 2.88
N VAL A 123 -4.52 -0.59 4.08
CA VAL A 123 -3.55 -1.07 5.08
C VAL A 123 -3.78 -2.56 5.27
N ALA A 124 -2.77 -3.38 5.00
CA ALA A 124 -2.84 -4.83 5.18
C ALA A 124 -1.62 -5.32 5.98
N THR A 125 -1.87 -6.02 7.09
CA THR A 125 -0.81 -6.57 7.93
C THR A 125 -0.57 -8.02 7.59
N HIS A 126 0.62 -8.36 7.16
CA HIS A 126 1.05 -9.70 6.85
C HIS A 126 1.66 -10.38 8.08
N LEU A 127 1.19 -11.57 8.39
CA LEU A 127 1.52 -12.35 9.59
C LEU A 127 2.25 -13.66 9.28
N ASN A 128 2.46 -13.97 8.02
CA ASN A 128 3.04 -15.22 7.54
C ASN A 128 4.56 -15.34 7.71
N THR A 129 5.19 -14.34 8.31
CA THR A 129 6.63 -14.30 8.60
C THR A 129 6.86 -13.97 10.06
N LYS A 130 8.05 -14.25 10.58
CA LYS A 130 8.43 -13.92 11.96
C LYS A 130 8.43 -12.42 12.25
N CYS A 131 8.65 -11.61 11.21
CA CYS A 131 8.61 -10.15 11.29
C CYS A 131 7.28 -9.69 10.70
N PHE A 132 6.35 -9.25 11.53
CA PHE A 132 5.09 -8.69 11.04
C PHE A 132 5.35 -7.41 10.25
N HIS A 133 4.58 -7.20 9.21
CA HIS A 133 4.75 -6.02 8.38
C HIS A 133 3.44 -5.54 7.77
N ASN A 134 3.26 -4.23 7.80
CA ASN A 134 2.15 -3.55 7.15
C ASN A 134 2.51 -3.25 5.69
N HIS A 135 1.59 -3.53 4.80
CA HIS A 135 1.59 -3.04 3.43
C HIS A 135 0.61 -1.89 3.30
N PHE A 136 1.00 -0.86 2.55
CA PHE A 136 0.17 0.29 2.22
C PHE A 136 0.01 0.38 0.71
N VAL A 137 -1.23 0.45 0.23
CA VAL A 137 -1.52 0.83 -1.16
C VAL A 137 -2.21 2.17 -1.12
N VAL A 138 -1.50 3.21 -1.54
CA VAL A 138 -1.95 4.61 -1.49
C VAL A 138 -2.34 5.05 -2.89
N ASN A 139 -3.56 5.58 -3.07
CA ASN A 139 -3.94 6.17 -4.34
C ASN A 139 -2.96 7.30 -4.69
N SER A 140 -2.57 7.40 -5.95
CA SER A 140 -1.67 8.47 -6.39
C SER A 140 -2.34 9.83 -6.51
N VAL A 141 -3.68 9.89 -6.49
CA VAL A 141 -4.48 11.10 -6.65
C VAL A 141 -5.31 11.33 -5.40
N SER A 142 -5.24 12.54 -4.83
CA SER A 142 -6.08 12.97 -3.72
C SER A 142 -7.55 13.05 -4.13
N PHE A 143 -8.45 12.45 -3.34
CA PHE A 143 -9.88 12.57 -3.55
C PHE A 143 -10.42 13.95 -3.16
N MET A 144 -9.68 14.72 -2.34
CA MET A 144 -10.08 16.04 -1.90
C MET A 144 -9.88 17.12 -2.97
N ASP A 145 -8.72 17.13 -3.63
CA ASP A 145 -8.33 18.21 -4.52
C ASP A 145 -7.66 17.75 -5.83
N GLY A 146 -7.56 16.46 -6.04
CA GLY A 146 -6.94 15.87 -7.23
C GLY A 146 -5.43 16.02 -7.34
N LYS A 147 -4.75 16.50 -6.30
CA LYS A 147 -3.29 16.59 -6.33
C LYS A 147 -2.65 15.21 -6.34
N MET A 148 -1.55 15.09 -7.07
CA MET A 148 -0.73 13.89 -7.08
C MET A 148 0.15 13.81 -5.84
N PHE A 149 0.12 12.66 -5.15
CA PHE A 149 1.11 12.38 -4.11
C PHE A 149 2.52 12.35 -4.70
N ARG A 150 3.44 12.98 -4.00
CA ARG A 150 4.87 12.99 -4.36
C ARG A 150 5.69 12.45 -3.20
N ASN A 151 6.53 11.48 -3.49
CA ASN A 151 7.49 10.96 -2.54
C ASN A 151 8.86 11.57 -2.84
N ASP A 152 9.29 12.51 -2.03
CA ASP A 152 10.62 13.10 -2.05
C ASP A 152 11.37 12.82 -0.74
N PHE A 153 12.61 13.32 -0.63
CA PHE A 153 13.43 13.12 0.57
C PHE A 153 12.74 13.62 1.85
N LYS A 154 12.07 14.77 1.77
CA LYS A 154 11.39 15.38 2.92
C LYS A 154 10.18 14.57 3.34
N THR A 155 9.30 14.18 2.42
CA THR A 155 8.13 13.36 2.70
C THR A 155 8.50 11.97 3.22
N TYR A 156 9.60 11.38 2.76
CA TYR A 156 10.03 10.09 3.22
C TYR A 156 10.69 10.14 4.61
N TYR A 157 11.71 10.96 4.81
CA TYR A 157 12.48 10.96 6.06
C TYR A 157 11.81 11.73 7.19
N GLN A 158 11.22 12.89 6.92
CA GLN A 158 10.53 13.72 7.91
C GLN A 158 9.03 13.38 8.05
N GLY A 159 8.46 12.65 7.10
CA GLY A 159 7.11 12.11 7.15
C GLY A 159 7.14 10.63 7.52
N ILE A 160 7.16 9.74 6.53
CA ILE A 160 6.91 8.30 6.71
C ILE A 160 7.79 7.69 7.81
N ARG A 161 9.10 7.93 7.75
CA ARG A 161 10.04 7.32 8.70
C ARG A 161 9.91 7.91 10.10
N GLN A 162 9.86 9.24 10.22
CA GLN A 162 9.79 9.90 11.52
C GLN A 162 8.49 9.56 12.25
N ILE A 163 7.35 9.66 11.57
CA ILE A 163 6.04 9.35 12.16
C ILE A 163 5.95 7.86 12.54
N SER A 164 6.46 6.96 11.69
CA SER A 164 6.54 5.54 12.01
C SER A 164 7.38 5.28 13.28
N ASP A 165 8.53 5.93 13.41
CA ASP A 165 9.38 5.79 14.59
C ASP A 165 8.71 6.35 15.85
N ASP A 166 7.97 7.45 15.75
CA ASP A 166 7.26 8.07 16.87
C ASP A 166 6.07 7.21 17.33
N LEU A 167 5.31 6.62 16.41
CA LEU A 167 4.24 5.67 16.73
C LEU A 167 4.75 4.38 17.37
N CYS A 168 5.92 3.88 16.97
CA CYS A 168 6.51 2.68 17.59
C CYS A 168 7.08 2.92 19.00
N ARG A 169 7.17 4.16 19.46
CA ARG A 169 7.65 4.52 20.82
C ARG A 169 6.52 4.73 21.83
N GLN A 170 5.27 4.78 21.39
CA GLN A 170 4.08 4.91 22.24
C GLN A 170 3.68 3.55 22.81
#